data_7075deae8021fbbffbb14270c9b33caa
#
_entry.id   7075deae8021fbbffbb14270c9b33caa
#
_cell.length_a   1.000
_cell.length_b   1.000
_cell.length_c   1.000
_cell.angle_alpha   90.00
_cell.angle_beta   90.00
_cell.angle_gamma   90.00
#
_symmetry.space_group_name_H-M   'P 1'
#
loop_
_entity.id
_entity.type
_entity.pdbx_description
1 polymer ?
#
loop_
_entity_poly.entity_id
_entity_poly.type
_entity_poly.pdbx_seq_one_letter_code
_entity_poly.pdbx_strand_id
1 'polypeptide(L)'
;MRWSLALLFSVGFVFASCLKDDSRDITYYDDTAITAFTLGKLSLRVDSTTKDGKKDSVYHRKLDAKNYVFYIDQINKRVYNLDSLPYGVNQKKIVGTFSTRNGGVVALKSLTSDSITYYKNGQDSVDFTSERTFVVYSNSQKYSQKYTVDVRVHKQKPNDFKWNQLTTVSAFASLQGLRVVNAGSMVLVFGSNGSGTVAYGSSITDGKSWTKLSPTFSPDASAWKNAVSFNGVAYVMSGNRVWQSSNGTTWTDFGVNAAGMSQLVGASNAGLHLLKEASSLYLAKAGTSEPVLEALASSATYMPQQDFNMAVWNHSASDKTEQVVLLGNRTRDDKTNHIGPVVWGKVNEYGQANSTQKWVYYNSLEAEHQLPFMSNLQVVAHGPVLLAVGGAGMGASSSEQALKNVYVSADGGLSWNTNRIYTMPTDIATGTTHFAMGADKDNHIWLVCAGTGKVWRVRKNSVGWTNN
;
A
#
# COMPACT_ATOMS: atom_id res chain seq x y z
N MET A 1 79.07 57.62 -48.13
CA MET A 1 80.22 57.43 -47.20
C MET A 1 79.88 56.28 -46.28
N ARG A 2 80.59 55.15 -46.39
CA ARG A 2 80.90 54.10 -45.42
C ARG A 2 79.72 53.30 -44.79
N TRP A 3 79.55 52.05 -45.20
CA TRP A 3 80.02 50.81 -44.58
C TRP A 3 79.23 50.54 -43.28
N SER A 4 78.49 49.45 -43.17
CA SER A 4 79.08 48.14 -42.85
C SER A 4 78.13 47.02 -43.12
N LEU A 5 78.65 46.03 -43.80
CA LEU A 5 78.25 44.64 -43.74
C LEU A 5 78.20 44.15 -42.32
N ALA A 6 77.18 43.52 -41.88
CA ALA A 6 77.22 42.58 -40.73
C ALA A 6 76.30 41.41 -41.00
N LEU A 7 76.96 40.36 -41.42
CA LEU A 7 76.78 38.98 -41.06
C LEU A 7 75.37 38.52 -40.70
N LEU A 8 74.76 37.81 -41.65
CA LEU A 8 73.79 36.78 -41.39
C LEU A 8 74.53 35.67 -40.60
N PHE A 9 74.29 35.58 -39.31
CA PHE A 9 74.42 34.33 -38.55
C PHE A 9 73.04 33.70 -38.45
N SER A 10 72.83 32.75 -39.35
CA SER A 10 71.76 31.79 -39.26
C SER A 10 71.99 30.92 -38.04
N VAL A 11 71.40 31.28 -36.93
CA VAL A 11 71.19 30.29 -35.85
C VAL A 11 69.98 29.44 -36.23
N GLY A 12 70.31 28.38 -36.89
CA GLY A 12 69.37 27.28 -37.01
C GLY A 12 69.04 26.77 -35.63
N PHE A 13 67.95 27.31 -35.03
CA PHE A 13 67.25 26.58 -33.94
C PHE A 13 66.62 25.38 -34.54
N VAL A 14 67.33 24.26 -34.50
CA VAL A 14 66.76 22.95 -34.59
C VAL A 14 65.87 22.82 -33.37
N PHE A 15 64.59 23.11 -33.53
CA PHE A 15 63.56 22.60 -32.68
C PHE A 15 63.56 21.06 -32.93
N ALA A 16 64.47 20.37 -32.25
CA ALA A 16 64.24 18.99 -31.95
C ALA A 16 63.01 18.94 -31.01
N SER A 17 61.84 19.04 -31.62
CA SER A 17 60.62 18.57 -31.00
C SER A 17 60.88 17.13 -30.68
N CYS A 18 61.27 16.86 -29.46
CA CYS A 18 61.05 15.55 -28.88
C CYS A 18 59.54 15.34 -28.85
N LEU A 19 58.96 15.01 -29.98
CA LEU A 19 57.82 14.15 -30.03
C LEU A 19 58.28 12.84 -29.40
N LYS A 20 58.34 12.83 -28.05
CA LYS A 20 58.21 11.58 -27.35
C LYS A 20 56.91 11.01 -27.87
N ASP A 21 57.08 10.06 -28.76
CA ASP A 21 55.99 9.16 -29.13
C ASP A 21 55.63 8.41 -27.86
N ASP A 22 54.76 9.05 -27.07
CA ASP A 22 54.12 8.45 -25.92
C ASP A 22 53.09 7.49 -26.55
N SER A 23 53.60 6.48 -27.24
CA SER A 23 52.86 5.31 -27.64
C SER A 23 52.46 4.61 -26.35
N ARG A 24 51.45 5.21 -25.68
CA ARG A 24 50.74 4.48 -24.66
C ARG A 24 50.19 3.27 -25.40
N ASP A 25 50.68 2.13 -25.06
CA ASP A 25 50.10 0.86 -25.54
C ASP A 25 48.62 0.87 -25.18
N ILE A 26 47.78 1.25 -26.15
CA ILE A 26 46.35 1.27 -25.97
C ILE A 26 45.90 -0.17 -25.90
N THR A 27 45.62 -0.63 -24.69
CA THR A 27 45.08 -1.97 -24.50
C THR A 27 43.62 -2.00 -24.93
N TYR A 28 43.33 -2.80 -25.95
CA TYR A 28 41.97 -3.03 -26.41
C TYR A 28 41.39 -4.25 -25.70
N TYR A 29 40.14 -4.12 -25.27
CA TYR A 29 39.42 -5.16 -24.55
C TYR A 29 38.25 -5.66 -25.37
N ASP A 30 37.95 -6.95 -25.27
CA ASP A 30 36.92 -7.64 -26.07
C ASP A 30 35.57 -7.71 -25.39
N ASP A 31 35.45 -7.29 -24.12
CA ASP A 31 34.18 -7.37 -23.40
C ASP A 31 33.17 -6.30 -23.82
N THR A 32 31.88 -6.65 -23.68
CA THR A 32 30.74 -5.87 -24.15
C THR A 32 29.71 -5.62 -23.03
N ALA A 33 30.13 -5.75 -21.74
CA ALA A 33 29.22 -5.68 -20.63
C ALA A 33 28.76 -4.24 -20.34
N ILE A 34 27.44 -4.06 -20.19
CA ILE A 34 26.88 -2.87 -19.54
C ILE A 34 27.09 -3.01 -18.03
N THR A 35 27.67 -2.02 -17.38
CA THR A 35 27.93 -2.00 -15.94
C THR A 35 27.00 -1.07 -15.16
N ALA A 36 26.43 -0.05 -15.83
CA ALA A 36 25.38 0.78 -15.27
C ALA A 36 24.48 1.35 -16.36
N PHE A 37 23.25 1.63 -16.01
CA PHE A 37 22.31 2.46 -16.77
C PHE A 37 21.63 3.40 -15.80
N THR A 38 21.66 4.70 -16.09
CA THR A 38 21.09 5.74 -15.23
C THR A 38 20.27 6.71 -16.05
N LEU A 39 19.27 7.31 -15.40
CA LEU A 39 18.44 8.35 -16.01
C LEU A 39 18.77 9.71 -15.43
N GLY A 40 18.62 10.74 -16.24
CA GLY A 40 18.76 12.13 -15.82
C GLY A 40 17.42 12.75 -15.40
N LYS A 41 17.23 14.02 -15.71
CA LYS A 41 15.99 14.75 -15.46
C LYS A 41 14.96 14.42 -16.54
N LEU A 42 13.80 13.93 -16.13
CA LEU A 42 12.68 13.56 -17.00
C LEU A 42 11.55 14.59 -16.93
N SER A 43 10.75 14.69 -18.00
CA SER A 43 9.52 15.46 -17.97
C SER A 43 8.40 14.61 -17.36
N LEU A 44 7.78 15.12 -16.30
CA LEU A 44 6.65 14.51 -15.60
C LEU A 44 5.41 15.38 -15.77
N ARG A 45 4.38 14.84 -16.41
CA ARG A 45 3.04 15.42 -16.42
C ARG A 45 2.38 15.17 -15.06
N VAL A 46 1.84 16.22 -14.46
CA VAL A 46 1.11 16.14 -13.19
C VAL A 46 -0.31 16.64 -13.41
N ASP A 47 -1.27 15.78 -13.12
CA ASP A 47 -2.68 16.16 -13.08
C ASP A 47 -2.94 16.93 -11.77
N SER A 48 -3.62 18.04 -11.85
CA SER A 48 -3.92 18.94 -10.73
C SER A 48 -5.33 19.51 -10.89
N THR A 49 -5.69 20.42 -10.03
CA THR A 49 -6.90 21.27 -10.18
C THR A 49 -6.48 22.72 -10.23
N THR A 50 -7.32 23.58 -10.79
CA THR A 50 -7.16 25.03 -10.73
C THR A 50 -7.15 25.51 -9.29
N LYS A 51 -6.59 26.71 -9.00
CA LYS A 51 -6.49 27.26 -7.65
C LYS A 51 -7.84 27.37 -6.92
N ASP A 52 -8.91 27.61 -7.68
CA ASP A 52 -10.30 27.62 -7.17
C ASP A 52 -10.91 26.22 -7.01
N GLY A 53 -10.15 25.17 -7.36
CA GLY A 53 -10.55 23.77 -7.24
C GLY A 53 -11.68 23.33 -8.19
N LYS A 54 -12.08 24.16 -9.15
CA LYS A 54 -13.28 23.93 -9.98
C LYS A 54 -13.00 23.17 -11.27
N LYS A 55 -11.76 23.24 -11.79
CA LYS A 55 -11.42 22.63 -13.07
C LYS A 55 -10.16 21.79 -12.94
N ASP A 56 -10.11 20.70 -13.71
CA ASP A 56 -8.88 19.93 -13.89
C ASP A 56 -7.85 20.76 -14.64
N SER A 57 -6.63 20.69 -14.20
CA SER A 57 -5.48 21.32 -14.84
C SER A 57 -4.33 20.33 -14.96
N VAL A 58 -3.41 20.61 -15.86
CA VAL A 58 -2.21 19.80 -16.08
C VAL A 58 -1.01 20.72 -16.08
N TYR A 59 0.03 20.35 -15.37
CA TYR A 59 1.31 21.00 -15.48
C TYR A 59 2.44 19.99 -15.67
N HIS A 60 3.59 20.46 -16.15
CA HIS A 60 4.78 19.65 -16.32
C HIS A 60 5.86 20.09 -15.34
N ARG A 61 6.50 19.13 -14.70
CA ARG A 61 7.67 19.36 -13.85
C ARG A 61 8.83 18.47 -14.25
N LYS A 62 10.03 18.83 -13.80
CA LYS A 62 11.20 17.98 -13.91
C LYS A 62 11.20 16.96 -12.77
N LEU A 63 11.36 15.69 -13.11
CA LEU A 63 11.63 14.60 -12.18
C LEU A 63 13.13 14.28 -12.25
N ASP A 64 13.82 14.34 -11.13
CA ASP A 64 15.18 13.79 -11.04
C ASP A 64 15.08 12.27 -10.89
N ALA A 65 15.50 11.56 -11.92
CA ALA A 65 15.32 10.10 -12.00
C ALA A 65 16.62 9.32 -11.71
N LYS A 66 17.69 9.97 -11.24
CA LYS A 66 18.97 9.30 -10.94
C LYS A 66 18.90 8.28 -9.81
N ASN A 67 17.91 8.39 -8.91
CA ASN A 67 17.75 7.47 -7.78
C ASN A 67 16.95 6.22 -8.16
N TYR A 68 16.40 6.14 -9.37
CA TYR A 68 15.76 4.92 -9.85
C TYR A 68 16.82 3.91 -10.28
N VAL A 69 16.90 2.81 -9.52
CA VAL A 69 17.91 1.77 -9.72
C VAL A 69 17.52 0.88 -10.88
N PHE A 70 18.47 0.66 -11.79
CA PHE A 70 18.33 -0.28 -12.88
C PHE A 70 19.09 -1.56 -12.58
N TYR A 71 18.42 -2.69 -12.73
CA TYR A 71 19.01 -4.00 -12.67
C TYR A 71 19.55 -4.38 -14.04
N ILE A 72 20.74 -4.99 -14.06
CA ILE A 72 21.41 -5.43 -15.28
C ILE A 72 21.58 -6.94 -15.20
N ASP A 73 20.72 -7.65 -15.91
CA ASP A 73 20.79 -9.09 -16.06
C ASP A 73 21.79 -9.44 -17.16
N GLN A 74 23.01 -9.79 -16.74
CA GLN A 74 24.08 -10.16 -17.65
C GLN A 74 23.85 -11.53 -18.32
N ILE A 75 23.02 -12.39 -17.75
CA ILE A 75 22.71 -13.70 -18.33
C ILE A 75 21.73 -13.52 -19.49
N ASN A 76 20.60 -12.88 -19.23
CA ASN A 76 19.53 -12.68 -20.23
C ASN A 76 19.73 -11.42 -21.06
N LYS A 77 20.79 -10.63 -20.81
CA LYS A 77 21.10 -9.38 -21.50
C LYS A 77 19.94 -8.37 -21.45
N ARG A 78 19.40 -8.19 -20.25
CA ARG A 78 18.29 -7.25 -20.00
C ARG A 78 18.72 -6.18 -19.01
N VAL A 79 18.19 -4.97 -19.23
CA VAL A 79 18.35 -3.82 -18.32
C VAL A 79 16.95 -3.26 -18.04
N TYR A 80 16.55 -3.16 -16.77
CA TYR A 80 15.24 -2.65 -16.40
C TYR A 80 15.28 -2.02 -15.00
N ASN A 81 14.41 -1.03 -14.78
CA ASN A 81 14.26 -0.44 -13.45
C ASN A 81 13.45 -1.39 -12.54
N LEU A 82 13.91 -1.54 -11.29
CA LEU A 82 13.22 -2.33 -10.27
C LEU A 82 11.90 -1.65 -9.88
N ASP A 83 11.98 -0.37 -9.51
CA ASP A 83 10.80 0.45 -9.22
C ASP A 83 10.36 1.19 -10.49
N SER A 84 9.08 1.08 -10.82
CA SER A 84 8.53 1.80 -11.96
C SER A 84 8.59 3.31 -11.75
N LEU A 85 8.92 4.05 -12.79
CA LEU A 85 8.84 5.52 -12.78
C LEU A 85 7.39 5.97 -12.55
N PRO A 86 7.16 7.16 -11.99
CA PRO A 86 5.82 7.67 -11.72
C PRO A 86 4.95 7.77 -12.99
N TYR A 87 3.64 7.55 -12.81
CA TYR A 87 2.65 7.87 -13.83
C TYR A 87 2.82 9.31 -14.35
N GLY A 88 2.76 9.47 -15.66
CA GLY A 88 2.91 10.78 -16.31
C GLY A 88 4.33 11.10 -16.80
N VAL A 89 5.31 10.23 -16.53
CA VAL A 89 6.63 10.36 -17.16
C VAL A 89 6.50 10.20 -18.67
N ASN A 90 7.13 11.11 -19.41
CA ASN A 90 7.14 11.07 -20.87
C ASN A 90 8.11 10.00 -21.39
N GLN A 91 7.61 8.77 -21.56
CA GLN A 91 8.39 7.64 -22.10
C GLN A 91 8.92 7.86 -23.52
N LYS A 92 8.30 8.75 -24.30
CA LYS A 92 8.73 9.01 -25.68
C LYS A 92 10.03 9.81 -25.76
N LYS A 93 10.47 10.43 -24.66
CA LYS A 93 11.66 11.30 -24.63
C LYS A 93 12.46 11.06 -23.36
N ILE A 94 13.09 9.88 -23.28
CA ILE A 94 13.95 9.52 -22.17
C ILE A 94 15.40 9.60 -22.60
N VAL A 95 16.21 10.30 -21.84
CA VAL A 95 17.65 10.35 -21.99
C VAL A 95 18.28 9.49 -20.91
N GLY A 96 19.01 8.45 -21.33
CA GLY A 96 19.72 7.53 -20.45
C GLY A 96 21.24 7.62 -20.64
N THR A 97 21.98 7.20 -19.64
CA THR A 97 23.44 7.13 -19.67
C THR A 97 23.87 5.70 -19.37
N PHE A 98 24.55 5.08 -20.30
CA PHE A 98 25.16 3.76 -20.14
C PHE A 98 26.60 3.90 -19.65
N SER A 99 27.00 3.07 -18.73
CA SER A 99 28.38 2.75 -18.45
C SER A 99 28.67 1.34 -18.99
N THR A 100 29.74 1.20 -19.73
CA THR A 100 30.20 -0.09 -20.25
C THR A 100 31.53 -0.43 -19.65
N ARG A 101 31.85 -1.70 -19.54
CA ARG A 101 33.16 -2.14 -19.11
C ARG A 101 34.18 -1.79 -20.21
N ASN A 102 35.32 -1.27 -19.81
CA ASN A 102 36.44 -0.94 -20.70
C ASN A 102 36.09 0.01 -21.88
N GLY A 103 35.08 0.87 -21.75
CA GLY A 103 34.77 1.92 -22.73
C GLY A 103 34.13 1.41 -24.03
N GLY A 104 33.38 0.32 -23.98
CA GLY A 104 32.62 -0.17 -25.13
C GLY A 104 31.62 0.85 -25.66
N VAL A 105 31.42 0.90 -26.95
CA VAL A 105 30.54 1.84 -27.66
C VAL A 105 29.11 1.32 -27.69
N VAL A 106 28.15 2.21 -27.39
CA VAL A 106 26.70 1.85 -27.38
C VAL A 106 26.04 2.39 -28.65
N ALA A 107 25.23 1.55 -29.27
CA ALA A 107 24.43 1.90 -30.43
C ALA A 107 22.98 1.44 -30.22
N LEU A 108 22.04 2.16 -30.84
CA LEU A 108 20.60 1.88 -30.75
C LEU A 108 20.12 1.21 -32.03
N LYS A 109 19.43 0.05 -31.90
CA LYS A 109 18.76 -0.61 -33.03
C LYS A 109 17.40 0.07 -33.28
N SER A 110 17.08 0.28 -34.59
CA SER A 110 15.77 0.75 -35.03
C SER A 110 14.68 -0.26 -34.64
N LEU A 111 13.45 0.24 -34.39
CA LEU A 111 12.28 -0.61 -34.20
C LEU A 111 11.67 -1.10 -35.53
N THR A 112 11.91 -0.36 -36.64
CA THR A 112 11.23 -0.56 -37.93
C THR A 112 12.16 -1.09 -38.99
N SER A 113 13.46 -1.19 -38.73
CA SER A 113 14.47 -1.69 -39.66
C SER A 113 15.62 -2.34 -38.94
N ASP A 114 16.54 -2.96 -39.67
CA ASP A 114 17.77 -3.50 -39.09
C ASP A 114 18.89 -2.47 -38.88
N SER A 115 18.62 -1.20 -39.12
CA SER A 115 19.61 -0.15 -38.98
C SER A 115 19.99 0.01 -37.49
N ILE A 116 21.29 0.26 -37.28
CA ILE A 116 21.90 0.51 -35.96
C ILE A 116 22.58 1.85 -36.05
N THR A 117 22.27 2.74 -35.14
CA THR A 117 22.83 4.10 -35.08
C THR A 117 23.60 4.30 -33.79
N TYR A 118 24.70 5.03 -33.85
CA TYR A 118 25.47 5.42 -32.67
C TYR A 118 24.57 6.17 -31.67
N TYR A 119 24.60 5.74 -30.41
CA TYR A 119 23.87 6.40 -29.34
C TYR A 119 24.76 7.39 -28.61
N LYS A 120 24.43 8.68 -28.72
CA LYS A 120 25.14 9.75 -27.97
C LYS A 120 24.72 9.68 -26.51
N ASN A 121 25.52 8.97 -25.76
CA ASN A 121 25.28 8.62 -24.36
C ASN A 121 24.99 9.88 -23.51
N GLY A 122 23.86 9.89 -22.80
CA GLY A 122 23.42 11.04 -22.00
C GLY A 122 22.90 12.24 -22.78
N GLN A 123 22.77 12.16 -24.10
CA GLN A 123 22.30 13.26 -24.96
C GLN A 123 21.08 12.86 -25.81
N ASP A 124 21.14 11.71 -26.46
CA ASP A 124 20.05 11.25 -27.34
C ASP A 124 18.84 10.83 -26.51
N SER A 125 17.67 11.33 -26.90
CA SER A 125 16.41 10.86 -26.34
C SER A 125 15.89 9.66 -27.10
N VAL A 126 15.36 8.69 -26.37
CA VAL A 126 14.84 7.43 -26.92
C VAL A 126 13.38 7.26 -26.48
N ASP A 127 12.56 6.73 -27.40
CA ASP A 127 11.20 6.31 -27.10
C ASP A 127 11.23 4.93 -26.44
N PHE A 128 10.88 4.88 -25.15
CA PHE A 128 10.76 3.66 -24.34
C PHE A 128 9.29 3.28 -24.05
N THR A 129 8.36 3.66 -24.91
CA THR A 129 6.98 3.15 -24.81
C THR A 129 6.91 1.64 -25.05
N SER A 130 7.97 1.06 -25.61
CA SER A 130 8.26 -0.37 -25.69
C SER A 130 9.73 -0.63 -25.39
N GLU A 131 10.08 -1.88 -25.14
CA GLU A 131 11.47 -2.32 -24.96
C GLU A 131 12.34 -1.92 -26.16
N ARG A 132 13.58 -1.52 -25.91
CA ARG A 132 14.52 -1.09 -26.94
C ARG A 132 15.76 -1.98 -26.94
N THR A 133 16.27 -2.27 -28.11
CA THR A 133 17.52 -3.04 -28.27
C THR A 133 18.68 -2.09 -28.44
N PHE A 134 19.66 -2.19 -27.56
CA PHE A 134 20.95 -1.53 -27.67
C PHE A 134 22.02 -2.57 -28.00
N VAL A 135 22.98 -2.18 -28.80
CA VAL A 135 24.13 -3.01 -29.17
C VAL A 135 25.36 -2.37 -28.56
N VAL A 136 26.06 -3.13 -27.75
CA VAL A 136 27.34 -2.70 -27.18
C VAL A 136 28.47 -3.34 -27.98
N TYR A 137 29.31 -2.54 -28.58
CA TYR A 137 30.53 -2.95 -29.26
C TYR A 137 31.69 -2.90 -28.28
N SER A 138 32.54 -3.92 -28.32
CA SER A 138 33.78 -3.92 -27.52
C SER A 138 34.71 -2.77 -27.95
N ASN A 139 35.57 -2.34 -27.04
CA ASN A 139 36.59 -1.33 -27.34
C ASN A 139 37.52 -1.80 -28.49
N SER A 140 37.79 -3.12 -28.61
CA SER A 140 38.53 -3.71 -29.73
C SER A 140 37.77 -3.69 -31.07
N GLN A 141 36.46 -3.40 -31.07
CA GLN A 141 35.52 -3.51 -32.19
C GLN A 141 35.33 -4.93 -32.77
N LYS A 142 35.93 -5.96 -32.14
CA LYS A 142 35.83 -7.35 -32.62
C LYS A 142 34.51 -8.02 -32.22
N TYR A 143 33.91 -7.60 -31.11
CA TYR A 143 32.74 -8.24 -30.54
C TYR A 143 31.62 -7.26 -30.32
N SER A 144 30.40 -7.74 -30.37
CA SER A 144 29.21 -6.97 -30.02
C SER A 144 28.20 -7.82 -29.29
N GLN A 145 27.43 -7.20 -28.40
CA GLN A 145 26.37 -7.84 -27.63
C GLN A 145 25.11 -7.00 -27.65
N LYS A 146 23.97 -7.65 -27.88
CA LYS A 146 22.66 -7.01 -27.82
C LYS A 146 22.11 -7.06 -26.39
N TYR A 147 21.57 -5.95 -25.92
CA TYR A 147 20.84 -5.83 -24.65
C TYR A 147 19.45 -5.31 -24.93
N THR A 148 18.45 -5.88 -24.26
CA THR A 148 17.09 -5.33 -24.22
C THR A 148 16.97 -4.41 -23.03
N VAL A 149 16.59 -3.16 -23.25
CA VAL A 149 16.42 -2.15 -22.22
C VAL A 149 14.95 -1.79 -22.11
N ASP A 150 14.41 -1.94 -20.89
CA ASP A 150 13.02 -1.64 -20.53
C ASP A 150 12.99 -0.53 -19.48
N VAL A 151 12.28 0.55 -19.77
CA VAL A 151 12.05 1.64 -18.81
C VAL A 151 10.59 1.61 -18.38
N ARG A 152 10.35 1.02 -17.23
CA ARG A 152 9.00 0.80 -16.69
C ARG A 152 8.45 2.08 -16.08
N VAL A 153 7.21 2.38 -16.41
CA VAL A 153 6.46 3.54 -15.91
C VAL A 153 5.08 3.07 -15.49
N HIS A 154 4.59 3.53 -14.33
CA HIS A 154 3.23 3.25 -13.90
C HIS A 154 2.22 3.78 -14.92
N LYS A 155 1.31 2.91 -15.34
CA LYS A 155 0.29 3.24 -16.38
C LYS A 155 -1.01 3.77 -15.77
N GLN A 156 -1.22 3.57 -14.48
CA GLN A 156 -2.43 3.97 -13.77
C GLN A 156 -2.19 5.24 -12.95
N LYS A 157 -3.21 6.09 -12.86
CA LYS A 157 -3.16 7.28 -11.98
C LYS A 157 -3.05 6.84 -10.52
N PRO A 158 -2.07 7.36 -9.76
CA PRO A 158 -1.80 6.89 -8.40
C PRO A 158 -2.98 7.07 -7.43
N ASN A 159 -3.72 8.16 -7.59
CA ASN A 159 -4.79 8.55 -6.68
C ASN A 159 -6.20 8.11 -7.12
N ASP A 160 -6.33 7.32 -8.18
CA ASP A 160 -7.62 6.76 -8.55
C ASP A 160 -8.10 5.78 -7.46
N PHE A 161 -9.29 6.07 -6.93
CA PHE A 161 -10.00 5.29 -5.93
C PHE A 161 -11.45 5.15 -6.40
N LYS A 162 -11.71 4.11 -7.19
CA LYS A 162 -13.00 3.91 -7.86
C LYS A 162 -13.64 2.62 -7.40
N TRP A 163 -14.78 2.74 -6.73
CA TRP A 163 -15.58 1.60 -6.34
C TRP A 163 -16.12 0.83 -7.55
N ASN A 164 -16.00 -0.47 -7.49
CA ASN A 164 -16.57 -1.39 -8.45
C ASN A 164 -17.61 -2.25 -7.76
N GLN A 165 -18.87 -2.15 -8.17
CA GLN A 165 -19.91 -3.08 -7.75
C GLN A 165 -19.68 -4.41 -8.46
N LEU A 166 -19.35 -5.45 -7.70
CA LEU A 166 -19.03 -6.76 -8.25
C LEU A 166 -20.27 -7.58 -8.53
N THR A 167 -21.21 -7.59 -7.57
CA THR A 167 -22.41 -8.43 -7.64
C THR A 167 -23.46 -7.97 -6.62
N THR A 168 -24.62 -8.60 -6.68
CA THR A 168 -25.67 -8.54 -5.66
C THR A 168 -25.97 -9.97 -5.18
N VAL A 169 -25.85 -10.21 -3.89
CA VAL A 169 -26.06 -11.51 -3.26
C VAL A 169 -27.33 -11.45 -2.41
N SER A 170 -28.37 -12.15 -2.84
CA SER A 170 -29.69 -12.11 -2.15
C SER A 170 -29.61 -12.54 -0.69
N ALA A 171 -28.76 -13.50 -0.37
CA ALA A 171 -28.56 -13.94 1.01
C ALA A 171 -28.00 -12.85 1.94
N PHE A 172 -27.32 -11.85 1.41
CA PHE A 172 -26.81 -10.73 2.22
C PHE A 172 -27.90 -9.70 2.53
N ALA A 173 -28.91 -9.58 1.68
CA ALA A 173 -29.99 -8.63 1.88
C ALA A 173 -30.77 -8.87 3.20
N SER A 174 -30.85 -10.12 3.67
CA SER A 174 -31.56 -10.48 4.89
C SER A 174 -30.72 -10.47 6.17
N LEU A 175 -29.42 -10.14 6.08
CA LEU A 175 -28.54 -10.11 7.26
C LEU A 175 -28.88 -8.95 8.18
N GLN A 176 -28.91 -9.21 9.49
CA GLN A 176 -29.18 -8.24 10.54
C GLN A 176 -27.91 -7.62 11.14
N GLY A 177 -26.77 -8.02 10.65
CA GLY A 177 -25.44 -7.54 11.00
C GLY A 177 -24.39 -8.41 10.33
N LEU A 178 -23.23 -7.86 10.05
CA LEU A 178 -22.18 -8.59 9.32
C LEU A 178 -20.78 -8.05 9.63
N ARG A 179 -19.78 -8.90 9.35
CA ARG A 179 -18.35 -8.58 9.32
C ARG A 179 -17.74 -9.13 8.03
N VAL A 180 -16.79 -8.41 7.49
CA VAL A 180 -15.99 -8.83 6.33
C VAL A 180 -14.56 -9.07 6.78
N VAL A 181 -14.03 -10.26 6.51
CA VAL A 181 -12.67 -10.66 6.90
C VAL A 181 -11.97 -11.36 5.75
N ASN A 182 -10.65 -11.42 5.79
CA ASN A 182 -9.82 -12.08 4.77
C ASN A 182 -9.19 -13.35 5.33
N ALA A 183 -9.22 -14.44 4.55
CA ALA A 183 -8.50 -15.67 4.81
C ALA A 183 -7.74 -16.08 3.55
N GLY A 184 -6.48 -15.70 3.46
CA GLY A 184 -5.61 -15.96 2.29
C GLY A 184 -6.19 -15.40 0.99
N SER A 185 -6.54 -16.30 0.06
CA SER A 185 -7.15 -15.93 -1.23
C SER A 185 -8.67 -15.79 -1.17
N MET A 186 -9.29 -15.85 0.02
CA MET A 186 -10.73 -15.75 0.22
C MET A 186 -11.10 -14.49 0.98
N VAL A 187 -12.18 -13.83 0.58
CA VAL A 187 -12.93 -12.88 1.38
C VAL A 187 -14.13 -13.63 1.98
N LEU A 188 -14.36 -13.42 3.28
CA LEU A 188 -15.42 -14.08 4.03
C LEU A 188 -16.39 -13.02 4.58
N VAL A 189 -17.66 -13.35 4.60
CA VAL A 189 -18.71 -12.59 5.28
C VAL A 189 -19.29 -13.48 6.38
N PHE A 190 -19.11 -13.04 7.62
CA PHE A 190 -19.86 -13.58 8.76
C PHE A 190 -21.03 -12.67 9.05
N GLY A 191 -22.23 -13.20 9.16
CA GLY A 191 -23.42 -12.40 9.37
C GLY A 191 -24.43 -13.05 10.29
N SER A 192 -25.33 -12.24 10.87
CA SER A 192 -26.49 -12.71 11.61
C SER A 192 -27.67 -12.88 10.67
N ASN A 193 -28.32 -14.03 10.70
CA ASN A 193 -29.60 -14.25 10.04
C ASN A 193 -30.82 -14.14 11.01
N GLY A 194 -30.60 -13.57 12.20
CA GLY A 194 -31.60 -13.42 13.25
C GLY A 194 -31.67 -14.59 14.22
N SER A 195 -31.27 -15.78 13.82
CA SER A 195 -31.27 -16.99 14.68
C SER A 195 -29.85 -17.47 15.03
N GLY A 196 -28.85 -17.09 14.25
CA GLY A 196 -27.49 -17.53 14.46
C GLY A 196 -26.51 -16.86 13.52
N THR A 197 -25.24 -17.29 13.57
CA THR A 197 -24.19 -16.86 12.67
C THR A 197 -24.17 -17.71 11.40
N VAL A 198 -24.12 -17.06 10.25
CA VAL A 198 -23.90 -17.67 8.93
C VAL A 198 -22.61 -17.15 8.32
N ALA A 199 -21.97 -17.98 7.51
CA ALA A 199 -20.72 -17.62 6.82
C ALA A 199 -20.85 -17.83 5.31
N TYR A 200 -20.25 -16.92 4.55
CA TYR A 200 -20.14 -16.98 3.09
C TYR A 200 -18.71 -16.65 2.68
N GLY A 201 -18.29 -17.19 1.54
CA GLY A 201 -16.95 -16.92 1.01
C GLY A 201 -16.95 -16.73 -0.49
N SER A 202 -15.99 -15.93 -0.95
CA SER A 202 -15.68 -15.71 -2.35
C SER A 202 -14.17 -15.56 -2.53
N SER A 203 -13.67 -15.85 -3.74
CA SER A 203 -12.28 -15.55 -4.07
C SER A 203 -12.05 -14.03 -4.10
N ILE A 204 -10.93 -13.55 -3.56
CA ILE A 204 -10.55 -12.13 -3.64
C ILE A 204 -10.29 -11.66 -5.07
N THR A 205 -10.00 -12.57 -6.01
CA THR A 205 -9.81 -12.24 -7.42
C THR A 205 -11.12 -12.08 -8.18
N ASP A 206 -12.13 -12.88 -7.85
CA ASP A 206 -13.46 -12.85 -8.48
C ASP A 206 -14.42 -11.90 -7.75
N GLY A 207 -14.77 -12.22 -6.51
CA GLY A 207 -15.72 -11.45 -5.68
C GLY A 207 -17.15 -11.41 -6.20
N LYS A 208 -17.47 -12.14 -7.26
CA LYS A 208 -18.81 -12.17 -7.88
C LYS A 208 -19.60 -13.40 -7.45
N SER A 209 -18.91 -14.52 -7.27
CA SER A 209 -19.50 -15.81 -6.91
C SER A 209 -19.33 -16.04 -5.41
N TRP A 210 -20.44 -16.17 -4.67
CA TRP A 210 -20.45 -16.36 -3.22
C TRP A 210 -21.10 -17.69 -2.86
N THR A 211 -20.43 -18.45 -2.01
CA THR A 211 -20.92 -19.73 -1.52
C THR A 211 -21.12 -19.67 -0.01
N LYS A 212 -22.20 -20.31 0.47
CA LYS A 212 -22.39 -20.52 1.91
C LYS A 212 -21.33 -21.49 2.41
N LEU A 213 -20.66 -21.14 3.49
CA LEU A 213 -19.64 -21.96 4.13
C LEU A 213 -20.19 -22.68 5.35
N SER A 214 -19.63 -23.83 5.63
CA SER A 214 -19.87 -24.61 6.86
C SER A 214 -18.51 -24.73 7.58
N PRO A 215 -18.16 -23.80 8.49
CA PRO A 215 -16.94 -23.90 9.27
C PRO A 215 -16.83 -25.24 10.01
N THR A 216 -15.61 -25.72 10.22
CA THR A 216 -15.37 -27.00 10.95
C THR A 216 -15.68 -26.92 12.45
N PHE A 217 -16.12 -25.76 12.94
CA PHE A 217 -16.67 -25.53 14.28
C PHE A 217 -18.10 -25.01 14.18
N SER A 218 -18.85 -25.06 15.27
CA SER A 218 -20.23 -24.52 15.34
C SER A 218 -20.19 -23.07 15.82
N PRO A 219 -20.37 -22.08 14.96
CA PRO A 219 -20.42 -20.68 15.38
C PRO A 219 -21.63 -20.41 16.26
N ASP A 220 -21.46 -19.79 17.42
CA ASP A 220 -22.57 -19.30 18.23
C ASP A 220 -23.28 -18.10 17.58
N ALA A 221 -24.38 -17.64 18.15
CA ALA A 221 -25.19 -16.55 17.60
C ALA A 221 -24.45 -15.21 17.54
N SER A 222 -23.40 -15.03 18.33
CA SER A 222 -22.58 -13.80 18.42
C SER A 222 -21.28 -13.87 17.64
N ALA A 223 -20.90 -15.03 17.11
CA ALA A 223 -19.60 -15.25 16.46
C ALA A 223 -19.33 -14.29 15.29
N TRP A 224 -20.37 -13.85 14.58
CA TRP A 224 -20.23 -12.89 13.49
C TRP A 224 -19.66 -11.54 13.96
N LYS A 225 -19.98 -11.07 15.18
CA LYS A 225 -19.43 -9.84 15.76
C LYS A 225 -17.94 -9.97 16.07
N ASN A 226 -17.49 -11.19 16.32
CA ASN A 226 -16.20 -11.60 16.80
C ASN A 226 -15.32 -12.17 15.68
N ALA A 227 -15.59 -11.79 14.44
CA ALA A 227 -14.78 -12.14 13.28
C ALA A 227 -13.84 -10.98 12.93
N VAL A 228 -12.53 -11.26 12.92
CA VAL A 228 -11.47 -10.31 12.56
C VAL A 228 -10.47 -10.99 11.64
N SER A 229 -9.64 -10.22 10.96
CA SER A 229 -8.53 -10.77 10.16
C SER A 229 -7.28 -9.94 10.24
N PHE A 230 -6.14 -10.62 10.11
CA PHE A 230 -4.84 -9.99 10.06
C PHE A 230 -3.87 -10.85 9.23
N ASN A 231 -3.10 -10.22 8.34
CA ASN A 231 -2.10 -10.89 7.49
C ASN A 231 -2.63 -12.14 6.75
N GLY A 232 -3.86 -12.08 6.23
CA GLY A 232 -4.45 -13.19 5.49
C GLY A 232 -4.93 -14.36 6.36
N VAL A 233 -4.99 -14.19 7.67
CA VAL A 233 -5.59 -15.16 8.58
C VAL A 233 -6.87 -14.56 9.17
N ALA A 234 -7.97 -15.30 9.08
CA ALA A 234 -9.22 -14.97 9.74
C ALA A 234 -9.28 -15.61 11.12
N TYR A 235 -9.82 -14.91 12.09
CA TYR A 235 -10.04 -15.36 13.46
C TYR A 235 -11.49 -15.13 13.84
N VAL A 236 -12.10 -16.11 14.52
CA VAL A 236 -13.48 -16.02 15.01
C VAL A 236 -13.53 -16.53 16.45
N MET A 237 -13.96 -15.69 17.37
CA MET A 237 -14.28 -16.14 18.71
C MET A 237 -15.71 -16.67 18.75
N SER A 238 -15.88 -17.88 19.25
CA SER A 238 -17.15 -18.53 19.45
C SER A 238 -17.12 -19.37 20.73
N GLY A 239 -18.04 -19.12 21.64
CA GLY A 239 -17.99 -19.67 22.98
C GLY A 239 -16.73 -19.23 23.70
N ASN A 240 -16.03 -20.19 24.30
CA ASN A 240 -14.81 -19.96 25.07
C ASN A 240 -13.52 -20.17 24.25
N ARG A 241 -13.60 -20.19 22.92
CA ARG A 241 -12.49 -20.49 22.01
C ARG A 241 -12.36 -19.47 20.90
N VAL A 242 -11.15 -19.36 20.38
CA VAL A 242 -10.89 -18.62 19.15
C VAL A 242 -10.43 -19.60 18.06
N TRP A 243 -11.09 -19.54 16.93
CA TRP A 243 -10.81 -20.35 15.74
C TRP A 243 -10.07 -19.52 14.72
N GLN A 244 -9.13 -20.13 14.01
CA GLN A 244 -8.34 -19.47 12.98
C GLN A 244 -8.38 -20.24 11.65
N SER A 245 -8.29 -19.51 10.54
CA SER A 245 -8.23 -20.07 9.20
C SER A 245 -7.43 -19.18 8.25
N SER A 246 -6.56 -19.79 7.44
CA SER A 246 -5.85 -19.12 6.35
C SER A 246 -6.47 -19.34 4.97
N ASN A 247 -7.56 -20.11 4.88
CA ASN A 247 -8.24 -20.44 3.62
C ASN A 247 -9.76 -20.31 3.66
N GLY A 248 -10.34 -19.97 4.83
CA GLY A 248 -11.77 -19.79 5.04
C GLY A 248 -12.61 -21.08 5.13
N THR A 249 -12.03 -22.25 4.87
CA THR A 249 -12.73 -23.54 4.85
C THR A 249 -12.30 -24.45 5.99
N THR A 250 -11.02 -24.53 6.25
CA THR A 250 -10.44 -25.32 7.34
C THR A 250 -10.13 -24.41 8.53
N TRP A 251 -10.73 -24.71 9.67
CA TRP A 251 -10.59 -23.94 10.90
C TRP A 251 -9.92 -24.79 11.97
N THR A 252 -8.97 -24.22 12.65
CA THR A 252 -8.26 -24.84 13.79
C THR A 252 -8.40 -23.97 15.03
N ASP A 253 -8.39 -24.59 16.20
CA ASP A 253 -8.37 -23.87 17.47
C ASP A 253 -7.05 -23.10 17.59
N PHE A 254 -7.11 -21.81 17.91
CA PHE A 254 -5.94 -20.98 18.18
C PHE A 254 -5.22 -21.38 19.48
N GLY A 255 -5.93 -22.09 20.37
CA GLY A 255 -5.38 -22.61 21.63
C GLY A 255 -5.49 -21.67 22.82
N VAL A 256 -6.27 -20.59 22.70
CA VAL A 256 -6.48 -19.63 23.79
C VAL A 256 -7.81 -19.89 24.50
N ASN A 257 -7.80 -19.80 25.83
CA ASN A 257 -9.01 -19.80 26.66
C ASN A 257 -9.65 -18.40 26.62
N ALA A 258 -10.75 -18.27 25.89
CA ALA A 258 -11.52 -17.03 25.79
C ALA A 258 -12.69 -16.96 26.79
N ALA A 259 -12.70 -17.80 27.83
CA ALA A 259 -13.77 -17.78 28.83
C ALA A 259 -13.89 -16.41 29.53
N GLY A 260 -15.11 -15.88 29.57
CA GLY A 260 -15.40 -14.57 30.12
C GLY A 260 -14.97 -13.37 29.26
N MET A 261 -14.41 -13.60 28.06
CA MET A 261 -14.18 -12.53 27.09
C MET A 261 -15.50 -12.18 26.41
N SER A 262 -15.75 -10.87 26.28
CA SER A 262 -16.97 -10.35 25.66
C SER A 262 -16.83 -10.14 24.15
N GLN A 263 -15.61 -9.86 23.67
CA GLN A 263 -15.38 -9.56 22.27
C GLN A 263 -13.92 -9.81 21.83
N LEU A 264 -13.75 -10.32 20.62
CA LEU A 264 -12.51 -10.29 19.87
C LEU A 264 -12.49 -8.99 19.03
N VAL A 265 -11.63 -8.04 19.40
CA VAL A 265 -11.64 -6.71 18.80
C VAL A 265 -10.65 -6.56 17.64
N GLY A 266 -9.62 -7.38 17.58
CA GLY A 266 -8.64 -7.35 16.50
C GLY A 266 -7.51 -8.35 16.64
N ALA A 267 -6.64 -8.35 15.64
CA ALA A 267 -5.41 -9.15 15.61
C ALA A 267 -4.25 -8.29 15.10
N SER A 268 -3.05 -8.59 15.57
CA SER A 268 -1.81 -7.90 15.22
C SER A 268 -0.63 -8.88 15.27
N ASN A 269 0.59 -8.42 14.96
CA ASN A 269 1.78 -9.27 15.13
C ASN A 269 2.05 -9.64 16.60
N ALA A 270 1.54 -8.86 17.54
CA ALA A 270 1.66 -9.18 18.97
C ALA A 270 0.72 -10.31 19.41
N GLY A 271 -0.41 -10.52 18.70
CA GLY A 271 -1.41 -11.53 19.02
C GLY A 271 -2.84 -11.06 18.78
N LEU A 272 -3.78 -11.73 19.44
CA LEU A 272 -5.21 -11.41 19.38
C LEU A 272 -5.57 -10.47 20.55
N HIS A 273 -6.33 -9.44 20.27
CA HIS A 273 -6.79 -8.48 21.27
C HIS A 273 -8.25 -8.77 21.63
N LEU A 274 -8.47 -9.04 22.90
CA LEU A 274 -9.73 -9.46 23.47
C LEU A 274 -10.22 -8.43 24.48
N LEU A 275 -11.51 -8.26 24.59
CA LEU A 275 -12.14 -7.38 25.55
C LEU A 275 -12.89 -8.20 26.60
N LYS A 276 -12.74 -7.83 27.88
CA LYS A 276 -13.50 -8.35 28.99
C LYS A 276 -14.23 -7.20 29.67
N GLU A 277 -15.53 -7.38 29.95
CA GLU A 277 -16.37 -6.43 30.67
C GLU A 277 -16.35 -4.99 30.10
N ALA A 278 -16.30 -4.88 28.76
CA ALA A 278 -16.30 -3.61 28.01
C ALA A 278 -15.19 -2.59 28.39
N SER A 279 -14.23 -2.94 29.26
CA SER A 279 -13.24 -1.98 29.74
C SER A 279 -11.82 -2.53 29.89
N SER A 280 -11.64 -3.84 29.87
CA SER A 280 -10.34 -4.48 30.08
C SER A 280 -9.87 -5.17 28.82
N LEU A 281 -8.75 -4.71 28.26
CA LEU A 281 -8.12 -5.31 27.08
C LEU A 281 -7.14 -6.41 27.51
N TYR A 282 -7.16 -7.50 26.79
CA TYR A 282 -6.28 -8.64 26.96
C TYR A 282 -5.59 -8.99 25.64
N LEU A 283 -4.35 -9.41 25.73
CA LEU A 283 -3.55 -9.91 24.60
C LEU A 283 -3.39 -11.43 24.73
N ALA A 284 -3.84 -12.16 23.73
CA ALA A 284 -3.63 -13.60 23.60
C ALA A 284 -2.52 -13.85 22.59
N LYS A 285 -1.39 -14.38 23.05
CA LYS A 285 -0.24 -14.71 22.19
C LYS A 285 -0.38 -16.14 21.67
N ALA A 286 0.12 -16.38 20.46
CA ALA A 286 0.21 -17.74 19.91
C ALA A 286 1.03 -18.64 20.84
N GLY A 287 0.54 -19.86 21.10
CA GLY A 287 1.18 -20.84 21.98
C GLY A 287 0.98 -20.59 23.48
N THR A 288 0.15 -19.61 23.88
CA THR A 288 -0.24 -19.40 25.28
C THR A 288 -1.74 -19.69 25.43
N SER A 289 -2.14 -20.38 26.50
CA SER A 289 -3.56 -20.68 26.77
C SER A 289 -4.30 -19.51 27.39
N GLU A 290 -3.61 -18.68 28.18
CA GLU A 290 -4.25 -17.61 28.94
C GLU A 290 -3.92 -16.24 28.37
N PRO A 291 -4.92 -15.41 28.07
CA PRO A 291 -4.74 -14.03 27.68
C PRO A 291 -4.18 -13.19 28.85
N VAL A 292 -3.31 -12.23 28.53
CA VAL A 292 -2.66 -11.35 29.50
C VAL A 292 -3.32 -9.98 29.47
N LEU A 293 -3.65 -9.42 30.63
CA LEU A 293 -4.20 -8.08 30.77
C LEU A 293 -3.22 -7.03 30.23
N GLU A 294 -3.69 -6.17 29.34
CA GLU A 294 -2.90 -5.07 28.79
C GLU A 294 -3.01 -3.81 29.64
N ALA A 295 -1.90 -3.12 29.78
CA ALA A 295 -1.83 -1.90 30.57
C ALA A 295 -2.45 -0.71 29.81
N LEU A 296 -3.22 0.11 30.54
CA LEU A 296 -3.77 1.36 30.06
C LEU A 296 -3.01 2.54 30.70
N ALA A 297 -2.68 3.56 29.92
CA ALA A 297 -2.11 4.83 30.40
C ALA A 297 -3.19 5.84 30.77
N SER A 298 -4.41 5.63 30.29
CA SER A 298 -5.57 6.49 30.50
C SER A 298 -6.70 5.71 31.19
N SER A 299 -7.69 6.42 31.72
CA SER A 299 -8.82 5.80 32.40
C SER A 299 -9.64 4.90 31.47
N ALA A 300 -9.92 3.68 31.90
CA ALA A 300 -10.78 2.73 31.18
C ALA A 300 -12.20 3.24 30.95
N THR A 301 -12.64 4.30 31.62
CA THR A 301 -13.93 4.95 31.38
C THR A 301 -14.07 5.50 29.96
N TYR A 302 -12.94 5.72 29.24
CA TYR A 302 -12.94 6.17 27.86
C TYR A 302 -12.87 5.01 26.84
N MET A 303 -13.01 3.75 27.25
CA MET A 303 -13.05 2.64 26.29
C MET A 303 -14.32 2.70 25.45
N PRO A 304 -14.25 2.26 24.16
CA PRO A 304 -15.43 2.10 23.33
C PRO A 304 -16.46 1.17 23.98
N GLN A 305 -17.73 1.37 23.66
CA GLN A 305 -18.84 0.52 24.16
C GLN A 305 -19.50 -0.27 23.03
N GLN A 306 -19.39 0.23 21.79
CA GLN A 306 -19.95 -0.39 20.60
C GLN A 306 -19.14 -0.05 19.35
N ASP A 307 -19.44 -0.71 18.24
CA ASP A 307 -18.81 -0.52 16.95
C ASP A 307 -17.26 -0.64 17.02
N PHE A 308 -16.78 -1.67 17.72
CA PHE A 308 -15.36 -1.89 17.89
C PHE A 308 -14.67 -2.18 16.56
N ASN A 309 -13.63 -1.44 16.27
CA ASN A 309 -12.72 -1.62 15.15
C ASN A 309 -11.29 -1.55 15.64
N MET A 310 -10.44 -2.41 15.14
CA MET A 310 -9.01 -2.33 15.36
C MET A 310 -8.27 -2.40 14.03
N ALA A 311 -7.29 -1.56 13.87
CA ALA A 311 -6.43 -1.53 12.71
C ALA A 311 -4.96 -1.55 13.14
N VAL A 312 -4.13 -2.25 12.37
CA VAL A 312 -2.68 -2.16 12.46
C VAL A 312 -2.22 -1.14 11.42
N TRP A 313 -1.44 -0.17 11.88
CA TRP A 313 -0.94 0.93 11.08
C TRP A 313 0.55 1.12 11.35
N ASN A 314 1.29 1.62 10.38
CA ASN A 314 2.70 1.94 10.48
C ASN A 314 3.56 0.80 11.06
N HIS A 315 3.62 -0.31 10.31
CA HIS A 315 4.37 -1.50 10.70
C HIS A 315 5.83 -1.43 10.22
N SER A 316 6.77 -1.74 11.12
CA SER A 316 8.19 -1.92 10.82
C SER A 316 8.60 -3.36 11.12
N ALA A 317 8.85 -4.14 10.08
CA ALA A 317 9.28 -5.53 10.21
C ALA A 317 10.72 -5.65 10.75
N SER A 318 11.62 -4.71 10.39
CA SER A 318 13.01 -4.68 10.86
C SER A 318 13.10 -4.45 12.37
N ASP A 319 12.29 -3.52 12.89
CA ASP A 319 12.30 -3.15 14.29
C ASP A 319 11.33 -4.00 15.12
N LYS A 320 10.56 -4.86 14.47
CA LYS A 320 9.48 -5.65 15.09
C LYS A 320 8.53 -4.79 15.93
N THR A 321 8.15 -3.64 15.34
CA THR A 321 7.20 -2.70 15.94
C THR A 321 6.01 -2.51 15.02
N GLU A 322 4.86 -2.21 15.60
CA GLU A 322 3.65 -1.84 14.89
C GLU A 322 2.83 -0.87 15.73
N GLN A 323 2.11 0.02 15.10
CA GLN A 323 1.12 0.84 15.76
C GLN A 323 -0.26 0.20 15.59
N VAL A 324 -0.92 -0.08 16.70
CA VAL A 324 -2.31 -0.56 16.72
C VAL A 324 -3.23 0.54 17.20
N VAL A 325 -4.39 0.64 16.55
CA VAL A 325 -5.39 1.66 16.87
C VAL A 325 -6.72 0.97 17.09
N LEU A 326 -7.31 1.16 18.26
CA LEU A 326 -8.65 0.69 18.63
C LEU A 326 -9.61 1.87 18.59
N LEU A 327 -10.70 1.72 17.87
CA LEU A 327 -11.76 2.73 17.75
C LEU A 327 -13.13 2.09 18.00
N GLY A 328 -14.04 2.92 18.43
CA GLY A 328 -15.45 2.58 18.53
C GLY A 328 -16.24 3.72 19.12
N ASN A 329 -17.53 3.55 19.21
CA ASN A 329 -18.42 4.58 19.74
C ASN A 329 -18.61 4.41 21.26
N ARG A 330 -18.75 5.56 21.92
CA ARG A 330 -19.31 5.64 23.26
C ARG A 330 -20.70 6.24 23.19
N THR A 331 -21.58 5.73 24.03
CA THR A 331 -22.83 6.37 24.35
C THR A 331 -22.61 7.35 25.50
N ARG A 332 -23.54 8.30 25.65
CA ARG A 332 -23.49 9.26 26.76
C ARG A 332 -23.50 8.51 28.10
N ASP A 333 -22.58 8.84 28.97
CA ASP A 333 -22.63 8.49 30.38
C ASP A 333 -22.50 9.75 31.23
N ASP A 334 -23.05 9.69 32.47
CA ASP A 334 -23.05 10.83 33.39
C ASP A 334 -21.66 11.23 33.89
N LYS A 335 -20.65 10.37 33.66
CA LYS A 335 -19.28 10.60 34.13
C LYS A 335 -18.43 11.38 33.12
N THR A 336 -18.59 11.10 31.83
CA THR A 336 -17.74 11.68 30.80
C THR A 336 -18.47 12.68 29.91
N ASN A 337 -19.78 12.64 29.87
CA ASN A 337 -20.65 13.44 28.96
C ASN A 337 -20.23 13.34 27.48
N HIS A 338 -19.51 12.29 27.13
CA HIS A 338 -18.99 12.09 25.78
C HIS A 338 -19.91 11.16 24.98
N ILE A 339 -20.33 11.62 23.79
CA ILE A 339 -21.04 10.82 22.81
C ILE A 339 -20.25 10.86 21.53
N GLY A 340 -19.81 9.70 21.05
CA GLY A 340 -19.16 9.62 19.77
C GLY A 340 -17.97 8.67 19.74
N PRO A 341 -17.19 8.69 18.67
CA PRO A 341 -16.03 7.87 18.52
C PRO A 341 -14.95 8.20 19.55
N VAL A 342 -14.31 7.17 20.05
CA VAL A 342 -13.11 7.25 20.88
C VAL A 342 -12.00 6.46 20.22
N VAL A 343 -10.79 6.97 20.35
CA VAL A 343 -9.61 6.40 19.70
C VAL A 343 -8.55 6.10 20.75
N TRP A 344 -8.05 4.87 20.70
CA TRP A 344 -6.94 4.41 21.52
C TRP A 344 -5.83 3.92 20.64
N GLY A 345 -4.60 4.26 20.97
CA GLY A 345 -3.42 3.80 20.26
C GLY A 345 -2.40 3.16 21.15
N LYS A 346 -1.63 2.25 20.60
CA LYS A 346 -0.51 1.59 21.24
C LYS A 346 0.57 1.27 20.23
N VAL A 347 1.83 1.43 20.62
CA VAL A 347 2.95 0.84 19.88
C VAL A 347 3.20 -0.55 20.45
N ASN A 348 3.05 -1.57 19.63
CA ASN A 348 3.44 -2.93 19.98
C ASN A 348 4.90 -3.15 19.59
N GLU A 349 5.72 -3.54 20.55
CA GLU A 349 7.10 -4.02 20.36
C GLU A 349 7.07 -5.54 20.43
N TYR A 350 6.54 -6.17 19.38
CA TYR A 350 6.27 -7.62 19.38
C TYR A 350 7.53 -8.49 19.31
N GLY A 351 8.71 -7.89 19.12
CA GLY A 351 10.01 -8.52 19.26
C GLY A 351 10.55 -8.55 20.70
N GLN A 352 9.90 -7.83 21.63
CA GLN A 352 10.30 -7.72 23.02
C GLN A 352 9.44 -8.64 23.90
N ALA A 353 10.08 -9.43 24.76
CA ALA A 353 9.35 -10.32 25.67
C ALA A 353 8.50 -9.54 26.71
N ASN A 354 9.03 -8.39 27.17
CA ASN A 354 8.45 -7.56 28.23
C ASN A 354 8.30 -6.11 27.75
N SER A 355 7.48 -5.87 26.72
CA SER A 355 7.16 -4.50 26.33
C SER A 355 6.39 -3.78 27.45
N THR A 356 6.82 -2.58 27.80
CA THR A 356 6.17 -1.71 28.80
C THR A 356 5.17 -0.75 28.16
N GLN A 357 4.95 -0.85 26.86
CA GLN A 357 4.05 0.02 26.12
C GLN A 357 2.60 -0.16 26.58
N LYS A 358 1.90 0.96 26.70
CA LYS A 358 0.53 1.02 27.21
C LYS A 358 -0.42 1.52 26.13
N TRP A 359 -1.67 1.15 26.22
CA TRP A 359 -2.73 1.79 25.47
C TRP A 359 -2.96 3.21 25.97
N VAL A 360 -2.98 4.17 25.05
CA VAL A 360 -3.19 5.59 25.32
C VAL A 360 -4.48 6.03 24.67
N TYR A 361 -5.36 6.65 25.44
CA TYR A 361 -6.53 7.33 24.88
C TYR A 361 -6.08 8.63 24.19
N TYR A 362 -6.44 8.76 22.93
CA TYR A 362 -6.20 9.98 22.17
C TYR A 362 -7.29 10.99 22.52
N ASN A 363 -7.07 11.73 23.60
CA ASN A 363 -7.91 12.84 23.99
C ASN A 363 -7.61 13.99 23.03
N SER A 364 -8.30 14.02 21.92
CA SER A 364 -7.93 14.91 20.88
C SER A 364 -8.57 16.27 21.08
N LEU A 365 -7.88 17.28 20.93
CA LEU A 365 -7.66 18.15 19.81
C LEU A 365 -8.96 18.80 19.28
N GLU A 366 -8.84 19.81 18.53
CA GLU A 366 -9.91 20.65 17.98
C GLU A 366 -11.03 19.82 17.34
N ALA A 367 -12.27 20.17 17.68
CA ALA A 367 -13.47 19.41 17.30
C ALA A 367 -13.60 19.17 15.78
N GLU A 368 -13.01 20.05 14.96
CA GLU A 368 -13.03 19.96 13.51
C GLU A 368 -12.20 18.81 12.92
N HIS A 369 -11.28 18.24 13.72
CA HIS A 369 -10.44 17.12 13.32
C HIS A 369 -10.84 15.80 13.99
N GLN A 370 -11.92 15.77 14.72
CA GLN A 370 -12.47 14.56 15.31
C GLN A 370 -13.38 13.82 14.34
N LEU A 371 -13.47 12.50 14.50
CA LEU A 371 -14.53 11.74 13.86
C LEU A 371 -15.89 12.19 14.40
N PRO A 372 -16.86 12.51 13.53
CA PRO A 372 -18.22 12.73 13.99
C PRO A 372 -18.83 11.42 14.49
N PHE A 373 -19.87 11.52 15.33
CA PHE A 373 -20.61 10.34 15.75
C PHE A 373 -21.31 9.68 14.54
N MET A 374 -20.92 8.46 14.27
CA MET A 374 -21.47 7.65 13.18
C MET A 374 -21.90 6.28 13.71
N SER A 375 -23.17 5.96 13.63
CA SER A 375 -23.66 4.62 13.93
C SER A 375 -23.06 3.61 12.96
N ASN A 376 -22.86 2.38 13.41
CA ASN A 376 -22.24 1.30 12.64
C ASN A 376 -20.88 1.72 12.07
N LEU A 377 -20.06 2.41 12.89
CA LEU A 377 -18.71 2.84 12.51
C LEU A 377 -17.85 1.66 12.07
N GLN A 378 -17.29 1.76 10.87
CA GLN A 378 -16.35 0.80 10.31
C GLN A 378 -15.02 1.49 9.99
N VAL A 379 -13.91 0.88 10.36
CA VAL A 379 -12.57 1.41 10.12
C VAL A 379 -11.68 0.34 9.52
N VAL A 380 -10.94 0.71 8.47
CA VAL A 380 -9.97 -0.18 7.82
C VAL A 380 -8.66 0.56 7.56
N ALA A 381 -7.55 -0.14 7.67
CA ALA A 381 -6.26 0.35 7.17
C ALA A 381 -6.20 0.20 5.65
N HIS A 382 -5.66 1.21 4.96
CA HIS A 382 -5.50 1.20 3.50
C HIS A 382 -4.19 1.86 3.08
N GLY A 383 -3.14 1.07 2.96
CA GLY A 383 -1.78 1.59 2.79
C GLY A 383 -1.39 2.49 3.98
N PRO A 384 -0.96 3.74 3.74
CA PRO A 384 -0.49 4.62 4.81
C PRO A 384 -1.60 5.37 5.55
N VAL A 385 -2.87 5.04 5.36
CA VAL A 385 -3.99 5.75 5.98
C VAL A 385 -4.99 4.79 6.62
N LEU A 386 -5.75 5.32 7.58
CA LEU A 386 -6.97 4.70 8.09
C LEU A 386 -8.17 5.36 7.40
N LEU A 387 -9.17 4.57 7.03
CA LEU A 387 -10.42 5.02 6.45
C LEU A 387 -11.57 4.64 7.37
N ALA A 388 -12.41 5.62 7.70
CA ALA A 388 -13.59 5.45 8.54
C ALA A 388 -14.88 5.83 7.80
N VAL A 389 -15.90 5.01 7.95
CA VAL A 389 -17.23 5.18 7.33
C VAL A 389 -18.31 4.76 8.34
N GLY A 390 -19.51 5.35 8.22
CA GLY A 390 -20.66 5.01 9.04
C GLY A 390 -21.84 5.94 8.69
N GLY A 391 -22.73 6.14 9.63
CA GLY A 391 -23.73 7.17 9.51
C GLY A 391 -25.14 6.77 9.93
N ALA A 392 -26.05 7.73 9.89
CA ALA A 392 -27.46 7.58 10.20
C ALA A 392 -28.17 6.65 9.20
N GLY A 393 -29.28 6.04 9.61
CA GLY A 393 -30.01 5.07 8.82
C GLY A 393 -29.53 3.65 8.99
N MET A 394 -28.46 3.44 9.77
CA MET A 394 -27.91 2.13 10.10
C MET A 394 -28.27 1.68 11.52
N GLY A 395 -29.37 2.14 12.06
CA GLY A 395 -29.86 1.81 13.40
C GLY A 395 -29.81 2.98 14.37
N ALA A 396 -28.74 3.20 15.12
CA ALA A 396 -28.66 4.25 16.12
C ALA A 396 -28.57 5.67 15.51
N SER A 397 -28.86 6.68 16.32
CA SER A 397 -28.68 8.09 15.92
C SER A 397 -27.24 8.40 15.55
N SER A 398 -27.05 9.24 14.55
CA SER A 398 -25.75 9.64 14.05
C SER A 398 -25.80 11.12 13.64
N SER A 399 -24.68 11.83 13.75
CA SER A 399 -24.52 13.20 13.25
C SER A 399 -24.26 13.26 11.74
N GLU A 400 -23.93 12.13 11.12
CA GLU A 400 -23.61 12.04 9.71
C GLU A 400 -24.68 11.28 8.92
N GLN A 401 -24.81 11.64 7.64
CA GLN A 401 -25.63 10.87 6.70
C GLN A 401 -24.97 9.50 6.43
N ALA A 402 -25.81 8.47 6.31
CA ALA A 402 -25.36 7.12 6.05
C ALA A 402 -24.47 7.04 4.80
N LEU A 403 -23.28 6.47 4.95
CA LEU A 403 -22.35 6.16 3.86
C LEU A 403 -22.07 7.34 2.90
N LYS A 404 -22.11 8.58 3.38
CA LYS A 404 -21.88 9.78 2.56
C LYS A 404 -20.39 10.11 2.46
N ASN A 405 -19.73 10.18 3.60
CA ASN A 405 -18.34 10.61 3.70
C ASN A 405 -17.40 9.45 4.03
N VAL A 406 -16.19 9.52 3.51
CA VAL A 406 -15.04 8.71 3.96
C VAL A 406 -14.12 9.64 4.74
N TYR A 407 -13.93 9.37 6.01
CA TYR A 407 -12.98 10.07 6.85
C TYR A 407 -11.62 9.38 6.77
N VAL A 408 -10.57 10.17 6.67
CA VAL A 408 -9.20 9.71 6.44
C VAL A 408 -8.31 10.21 7.57
N SER A 409 -7.57 9.32 8.17
CA SER A 409 -6.49 9.65 9.10
C SER A 409 -5.15 9.18 8.51
N ALA A 410 -4.17 10.07 8.49
CA ALA A 410 -2.81 9.79 8.06
C ALA A 410 -1.80 9.78 9.23
N ASP A 411 -2.30 9.88 10.46
CA ASP A 411 -1.52 10.00 11.70
C ASP A 411 -1.92 8.96 12.76
N GLY A 412 -2.49 7.83 12.32
CA GLY A 412 -2.85 6.73 13.19
C GLY A 412 -4.09 6.99 14.05
N GLY A 413 -5.03 7.79 13.57
CA GLY A 413 -6.31 8.06 14.23
C GLY A 413 -6.33 9.29 15.13
N LEU A 414 -5.25 10.07 15.17
CA LEU A 414 -5.18 11.31 15.95
C LEU A 414 -6.06 12.40 15.35
N SER A 415 -6.03 12.56 14.02
CA SER A 415 -6.90 13.49 13.32
C SER A 415 -7.59 12.85 12.11
N TRP A 416 -8.76 13.35 11.76
CA TRP A 416 -9.61 12.84 10.71
C TRP A 416 -10.13 13.95 9.81
N ASN A 417 -10.04 13.74 8.49
CA ASN A 417 -10.47 14.70 7.49
C ASN A 417 -11.14 13.99 6.32
N THR A 418 -12.03 14.68 5.61
CA THR A 418 -12.49 14.22 4.31
C THR A 418 -11.58 14.76 3.21
N ASN A 419 -11.46 14.04 2.09
CA ASN A 419 -10.75 14.53 0.93
C ASN A 419 -11.41 14.05 -0.38
N ARG A 420 -10.90 14.54 -1.53
CA ARG A 420 -11.47 14.25 -2.84
C ARG A 420 -11.04 12.89 -3.43
N ILE A 421 -10.08 12.22 -2.81
CA ILE A 421 -9.56 10.93 -3.31
C ILE A 421 -10.48 9.81 -2.84
N TYR A 422 -10.78 9.80 -1.54
CA TYR A 422 -11.56 8.74 -0.92
C TYR A 422 -13.02 9.15 -0.85
N THR A 423 -13.83 8.55 -1.70
CA THR A 423 -15.27 8.87 -1.82
C THR A 423 -16.09 7.59 -1.79
N MET A 424 -17.35 7.70 -1.42
CA MET A 424 -18.32 6.61 -1.48
C MET A 424 -19.04 6.57 -2.84
N PRO A 425 -19.55 5.41 -3.28
CA PRO A 425 -20.49 5.35 -4.41
C PRO A 425 -21.77 6.13 -4.10
N THR A 426 -22.31 6.85 -5.09
CA THR A 426 -23.46 7.76 -4.91
C THR A 426 -24.71 7.08 -4.37
N ASP A 427 -25.00 5.85 -4.78
CA ASP A 427 -26.26 5.16 -4.48
C ASP A 427 -26.13 4.07 -3.41
N ILE A 428 -25.01 4.03 -2.69
CA ILE A 428 -24.72 2.93 -1.78
C ILE A 428 -25.62 2.91 -0.55
N ALA A 429 -26.02 4.09 -0.07
CA ALA A 429 -26.84 4.20 1.13
C ALA A 429 -28.29 3.76 0.89
N THR A 430 -28.80 3.86 -0.36
CA THR A 430 -30.20 3.60 -0.67
C THR A 430 -30.53 2.10 -0.48
N GLY A 431 -31.44 1.80 0.46
CA GLY A 431 -31.85 0.44 0.78
C GLY A 431 -30.85 -0.37 1.60
N THR A 432 -29.67 0.18 1.94
CA THR A 432 -28.71 -0.46 2.84
C THR A 432 -29.16 -0.29 4.29
N THR A 433 -29.33 -1.41 4.99
CA THR A 433 -29.76 -1.44 6.41
C THR A 433 -28.56 -1.57 7.36
N HIS A 434 -27.58 -2.40 7.00
CA HIS A 434 -26.31 -2.59 7.68
C HIS A 434 -25.22 -2.77 6.63
N PHE A 435 -23.98 -2.55 7.01
CA PHE A 435 -22.84 -2.81 6.13
C PHE A 435 -21.62 -3.22 6.95
N ALA A 436 -20.66 -3.83 6.29
CA ALA A 436 -19.34 -4.06 6.83
C ALA A 436 -18.26 -3.78 5.80
N MET A 437 -17.11 -3.29 6.28
CA MET A 437 -15.89 -3.17 5.50
C MET A 437 -14.82 -4.13 6.01
N GLY A 438 -13.98 -4.60 5.10
CA GLY A 438 -12.78 -5.38 5.41
C GLY A 438 -11.74 -5.18 4.33
N ALA A 439 -10.47 -5.34 4.66
CA ALA A 439 -9.38 -5.32 3.69
C ALA A 439 -8.90 -6.75 3.40
N ASP A 440 -8.55 -7.03 2.14
CA ASP A 440 -7.88 -8.27 1.76
C ASP A 440 -6.35 -8.11 1.73
N LYS A 441 -5.64 -9.24 1.57
CA LYS A 441 -4.16 -9.25 1.50
C LYS A 441 -3.57 -8.44 0.34
N ASP A 442 -4.38 -8.15 -0.70
CA ASP A 442 -3.97 -7.36 -1.86
C ASP A 442 -4.36 -5.89 -1.70
N ASN A 443 -4.71 -5.48 -0.47
CA ASN A 443 -5.14 -4.13 -0.09
C ASN A 443 -6.43 -3.64 -0.79
N HIS A 444 -7.30 -4.55 -1.29
CA HIS A 444 -8.63 -4.12 -1.68
C HIS A 444 -9.52 -3.98 -0.44
N ILE A 445 -10.27 -2.92 -0.42
CA ILE A 445 -11.36 -2.74 0.55
C ILE A 445 -12.61 -3.35 -0.06
N TRP A 446 -13.22 -4.22 0.70
CA TRP A 446 -14.51 -4.82 0.42
C TRP A 446 -15.56 -4.14 1.25
N LEU A 447 -16.70 -3.84 0.64
CA LEU A 447 -17.86 -3.30 1.31
C LEU A 447 -19.07 -4.13 0.92
N VAL A 448 -19.72 -4.72 1.92
CA VAL A 448 -20.88 -5.59 1.78
C VAL A 448 -22.05 -4.95 2.48
N CYS A 449 -23.19 -4.82 1.78
CA CYS A 449 -24.38 -4.14 2.24
C CYS A 449 -25.52 -5.14 2.48
N ALA A 450 -26.04 -5.21 3.69
CA ALA A 450 -27.33 -5.82 3.98
C ALA A 450 -28.48 -4.88 3.54
N GLY A 451 -29.68 -5.40 3.42
CA GLY A 451 -30.81 -4.70 2.79
C GLY A 451 -30.79 -4.83 1.27
N THR A 452 -29.69 -4.42 0.63
CA THR A 452 -29.54 -4.49 -0.84
C THR A 452 -28.82 -5.73 -1.32
N GLY A 453 -27.98 -6.37 -0.50
CA GLY A 453 -27.10 -7.46 -0.89
C GLY A 453 -25.94 -7.06 -1.80
N LYS A 454 -25.71 -5.77 -2.04
CA LYS A 454 -24.63 -5.28 -2.92
C LYS A 454 -23.27 -5.55 -2.34
N VAL A 455 -22.34 -5.98 -3.19
CA VAL A 455 -20.92 -6.18 -2.87
C VAL A 455 -20.08 -5.24 -3.72
N TRP A 456 -19.26 -4.44 -3.06
CA TRP A 456 -18.37 -3.47 -3.69
C TRP A 456 -16.93 -3.75 -3.33
N ARG A 457 -16.03 -3.39 -4.24
CA ARG A 457 -14.59 -3.48 -4.02
C ARG A 457 -13.88 -2.26 -4.56
N VAL A 458 -12.88 -1.79 -3.83
CA VAL A 458 -12.03 -0.66 -4.24
C VAL A 458 -10.61 -0.83 -3.75
N ARG A 459 -9.69 -0.23 -4.46
CA ARG A 459 -8.31 -0.01 -4.02
C ARG A 459 -7.78 1.25 -4.68
N LYS A 460 -7.11 2.10 -3.91
CA LYS A 460 -6.32 3.19 -4.50
C LYS A 460 -5.18 2.59 -5.31
N ASN A 461 -5.00 3.03 -6.55
CA ASN A 461 -4.04 2.38 -7.45
C ASN A 461 -2.64 2.30 -6.85
N SER A 462 -2.13 3.39 -6.27
CA SER A 462 -0.78 3.40 -5.67
C SER A 462 -0.59 2.45 -4.49
N VAL A 463 -1.65 2.06 -3.80
CA VAL A 463 -1.58 1.08 -2.70
C VAL A 463 -1.43 -0.34 -3.23
N GLY A 464 -1.84 -0.57 -4.46
CA GLY A 464 -1.70 -1.87 -5.12
C GLY A 464 -0.44 -2.03 -5.97
N TRP A 465 0.41 -1.02 -6.04
CA TRP A 465 1.66 -1.13 -6.76
C TRP A 465 2.62 -2.01 -5.98
N THR A 466 3.02 -3.10 -6.60
CA THR A 466 4.14 -3.92 -6.11
C THR A 466 5.42 -3.38 -6.71
N ASN A 467 6.48 -3.36 -5.95
CA ASN A 467 7.82 -3.22 -6.49
C ASN A 467 8.11 -4.53 -7.23
N ASN A 468 8.00 -4.50 -8.57
CA ASN A 468 8.26 -5.66 -9.43
C ASN A 468 9.74 -5.76 -9.75
#